data_3d74516630e3de5cd3fa315ba3119694
#
_entry.id   3d74516630e3de5cd3fa315ba3119694
#
_cell.length_a   1.000
_cell.length_b   1.000
_cell.length_c   1.000
_cell.angle_alpha   90.00
_cell.angle_beta   90.00
_cell.angle_gamma   90.00
#
_symmetry.space_group_name_H-M   'P 1'
#
loop_
_entity.id
_entity.type
_entity.pdbx_description
1 polymer ?
#
loop_
_entity_poly.entity_id
_entity_poly.type
_entity_poly.pdbx_seq_one_letter_code
_entity_poly.pdbx_strand_id
1 'polypeptide(L)'
;MNPEQEIVLSEFPAIHGAMAEFDTPEELLAACDRARLAGFHRMDAYAPMPVAGLAEAIGYKRNKVAFSVLVGGICGAMFGFGLLEWMTAIAYPHNVGGRPLNSWPAYIPITFECMILFASLTALVSMLAMNGLPKPYHPVFNVPAFDRASVDKFFLCIESSDPKFRVEDTLQFLRDTGAKEVSVVPA
;
A
#
# COMPACT_ATOMS: atom_id res chain seq x y z
N MET A 1 -2.31 19.27 34.91
CA MET A 1 -1.61 19.51 33.64
C MET A 1 -0.98 20.88 33.77
N ASN A 2 0.33 20.98 33.64
CA ASN A 2 1.08 22.21 33.91
C ASN A 2 0.95 23.15 32.69
N PRO A 3 0.61 24.45 32.86
CA PRO A 3 0.44 25.39 31.74
C PRO A 3 1.68 25.54 30.84
N GLU A 4 2.88 25.24 31.34
CA GLU A 4 4.09 25.20 30.53
C GLU A 4 4.11 24.05 29.53
N GLN A 5 3.44 22.93 29.82
CA GLN A 5 3.30 21.80 28.89
C GLN A 5 2.29 22.08 27.76
N GLU A 6 1.27 22.87 28.03
CA GLU A 6 0.29 23.31 27.03
C GLU A 6 0.90 24.31 26.02
N ILE A 7 1.79 25.17 26.46
CA ILE A 7 2.51 26.14 25.60
C ILE A 7 3.49 25.42 24.68
N VAL A 8 4.20 24.41 25.17
CA VAL A 8 5.14 23.61 24.36
C VAL A 8 4.40 22.77 23.31
N LEU A 9 3.22 22.25 23.61
CA LEU A 9 2.39 21.51 22.64
C LEU A 9 1.74 22.39 21.58
N SER A 10 1.55 23.69 21.84
CA SER A 10 0.96 24.65 20.89
C SER A 10 1.98 25.22 19.88
N GLU A 11 3.28 25.08 20.14
CA GLU A 11 4.36 25.53 19.25
C GLU A 11 4.83 24.45 18.25
N PHE A 12 4.46 23.18 18.45
CA PHE A 12 4.80 22.16 17.47
C PHE A 12 3.77 22.12 16.34
N PRO A 13 4.20 22.23 15.07
CA PRO A 13 3.34 21.91 13.94
C PRO A 13 2.79 20.49 14.14
N ALA A 14 1.61 20.21 13.60
CA ALA A 14 0.97 18.89 13.72
C ALA A 14 2.01 17.80 13.48
N ILE A 15 2.14 16.84 14.42
CA ILE A 15 3.14 15.78 14.36
C ILE A 15 2.58 14.63 13.54
N HIS A 16 3.29 14.25 12.47
CA HIS A 16 2.95 13.06 11.68
C HIS A 16 3.33 11.77 12.41
N GLY A 17 4.46 11.76 13.09
CA GLY A 17 4.94 10.57 13.80
C GLY A 17 6.33 10.72 14.40
N ALA A 18 6.91 9.59 14.78
CA ALA A 18 8.29 9.45 15.24
C ALA A 18 9.05 8.49 14.34
N MET A 19 10.27 8.86 13.94
CA MET A 19 11.12 8.11 13.03
C MET A 19 12.41 7.70 13.70
N ALA A 20 12.85 6.46 13.46
CA ALA A 20 14.11 5.91 13.92
C ALA A 20 14.97 5.48 12.73
N GLU A 21 16.27 5.82 12.74
CA GLU A 21 17.27 5.43 11.75
C GLU A 21 18.07 4.22 12.22
N PHE A 22 18.34 3.28 11.31
CA PHE A 22 19.16 2.09 11.53
C PHE A 22 20.21 1.95 10.42
N ASP A 23 21.31 1.29 10.76
CA ASP A 23 22.42 1.07 9.82
C ASP A 23 22.27 -0.24 9.04
N THR A 24 21.54 -1.23 9.57
CA THR A 24 21.38 -2.56 8.96
C THR A 24 19.92 -2.98 8.81
N PRO A 25 19.61 -3.83 7.82
CA PRO A 25 18.25 -4.36 7.65
C PRO A 25 17.82 -5.27 8.81
N GLU A 26 18.76 -5.96 9.46
CA GLU A 26 18.49 -6.83 10.62
C GLU A 26 18.05 -6.02 11.84
N GLU A 27 18.68 -4.87 12.08
CA GLU A 27 18.28 -3.95 13.15
C GLU A 27 16.88 -3.38 12.90
N LEU A 28 16.59 -2.96 11.66
CA LEU A 28 15.26 -2.51 11.28
C LEU A 28 14.21 -3.60 11.53
N LEU A 29 14.48 -4.83 11.08
CA LEU A 29 13.55 -5.95 11.24
C LEU A 29 13.27 -6.23 12.73
N ALA A 30 14.33 -6.28 13.54
CA ALA A 30 14.20 -6.48 14.98
C ALA A 30 13.42 -5.35 15.67
N ALA A 31 13.60 -4.10 15.22
CA ALA A 31 12.85 -2.95 15.72
C ALA A 31 11.36 -3.01 15.34
N CYS A 32 11.04 -3.40 14.11
CA CYS A 32 9.67 -3.62 13.65
C CYS A 32 8.95 -4.69 14.46
N ASP A 33 9.61 -5.83 14.69
CA ASP A 33 9.04 -6.92 15.51
C ASP A 33 8.80 -6.47 16.96
N ARG A 34 9.75 -5.74 17.58
CA ARG A 34 9.56 -5.17 18.92
C ARG A 34 8.41 -4.17 18.96
N ALA A 35 8.31 -3.29 17.97
CA ALA A 35 7.23 -2.31 17.89
C ALA A 35 5.86 -2.99 17.79
N ARG A 36 5.77 -4.04 16.99
CA ARG A 36 4.56 -4.85 16.86
C ARG A 36 4.20 -5.58 18.17
N LEU A 37 5.18 -6.18 18.84
CA LEU A 37 4.97 -6.83 20.15
C LEU A 37 4.57 -5.83 21.24
N ALA A 38 5.09 -4.60 21.18
CA ALA A 38 4.66 -3.49 22.02
C ALA A 38 3.22 -3.04 21.71
N GLY A 39 2.65 -3.48 20.57
CA GLY A 39 1.26 -3.24 20.16
C GLY A 39 1.07 -1.98 19.34
N PHE A 40 2.11 -1.47 18.69
CA PHE A 40 1.96 -0.50 17.61
C PHE A 40 1.44 -1.19 16.35
N HIS A 41 0.51 -0.53 15.65
CA HIS A 41 -0.15 -1.08 14.46
C HIS A 41 -0.06 -0.17 13.24
N ARG A 42 0.16 1.14 13.46
CA ARG A 42 0.32 2.12 12.40
C ARG A 42 1.78 2.54 12.32
N MET A 43 2.53 1.74 11.60
CA MET A 43 3.96 1.96 11.38
C MET A 43 4.32 1.62 9.94
N ASP A 44 5.25 2.39 9.40
CA ASP A 44 5.85 2.19 8.08
C ASP A 44 7.35 2.00 8.20
N ALA A 45 7.90 1.15 7.34
CA ALA A 45 9.33 0.90 7.27
C ALA A 45 9.86 1.21 5.86
N TYR A 46 11.01 1.88 5.82
CA TYR A 46 11.65 2.32 4.58
C TYR A 46 13.04 1.73 4.48
N ALA A 47 13.36 1.20 3.31
CA ALA A 47 14.64 0.54 3.05
C ALA A 47 15.07 0.79 1.60
N PRO A 48 16.38 0.96 1.32
CA PRO A 48 16.88 1.17 -0.03
C PRO A 48 16.83 -0.10 -0.89
N MET A 49 16.67 -1.25 -0.25
CA MET A 49 16.60 -2.56 -0.90
C MET A 49 15.51 -3.43 -0.27
N PRO A 50 15.02 -4.45 -1.00
CA PRO A 50 14.05 -5.38 -0.44
C PRO A 50 14.61 -6.12 0.78
N VAL A 51 13.89 -6.06 1.91
CA VAL A 51 14.23 -6.79 3.15
C VAL A 51 13.21 -7.92 3.34
N ALA A 52 13.71 -9.16 3.34
CA ALA A 52 12.85 -10.32 3.53
C ALA A 52 12.22 -10.30 4.93
N GLY A 53 10.90 -10.54 5.02
CA GLY A 53 10.17 -10.56 6.30
C GLY A 53 9.71 -9.19 6.81
N LEU A 54 10.14 -8.07 6.19
CA LEU A 54 9.78 -6.74 6.65
C LEU A 54 8.27 -6.47 6.58
N ALA A 55 7.62 -6.93 5.51
CA ALA A 55 6.18 -6.77 5.33
C ALA A 55 5.38 -7.50 6.44
N GLU A 56 5.83 -8.68 6.83
CA GLU A 56 5.25 -9.44 7.93
C GLU A 56 5.51 -8.77 9.28
N ALA A 57 6.72 -8.26 9.48
CA ALA A 57 7.13 -7.58 10.72
C ALA A 57 6.31 -6.31 10.98
N ILE A 58 6.03 -5.49 9.96
CA ILE A 58 5.13 -4.33 10.09
C ILE A 58 3.64 -4.71 10.13
N GLY A 59 3.31 -6.00 9.99
CA GLY A 59 1.94 -6.51 10.08
C GLY A 59 1.14 -6.43 8.78
N TYR A 60 1.78 -6.24 7.63
CA TYR A 60 1.13 -6.27 6.32
C TYR A 60 0.66 -7.69 5.99
N LYS A 61 -0.65 -7.92 6.05
CA LYS A 61 -1.19 -9.28 6.04
C LYS A 61 -1.63 -9.80 4.68
N ARG A 62 -1.99 -8.94 3.71
CA ARG A 62 -2.59 -9.44 2.46
C ARG A 62 -2.58 -8.41 1.33
N ASN A 63 -2.05 -8.79 0.19
CA ASN A 63 -2.19 -8.03 -1.04
C ASN A 63 -3.61 -8.17 -1.59
N LYS A 64 -4.42 -7.13 -1.43
CA LYS A 64 -5.81 -7.09 -1.93
C LYS A 64 -5.89 -6.82 -3.44
N VAL A 65 -4.81 -6.32 -4.05
CA VAL A 65 -4.75 -6.01 -5.48
C VAL A 65 -4.98 -7.26 -6.32
N ALA A 66 -4.33 -8.37 -5.97
CA ALA A 66 -4.49 -9.63 -6.71
C ALA A 66 -5.97 -10.11 -6.76
N PHE A 67 -6.69 -9.96 -5.65
CA PHE A 67 -8.11 -10.32 -5.61
C PHE A 67 -8.96 -9.36 -6.47
N SER A 68 -8.68 -8.06 -6.43
CA SER A 68 -9.37 -7.08 -7.27
C SER A 68 -9.17 -7.36 -8.76
N VAL A 69 -7.94 -7.73 -9.16
CA VAL A 69 -7.59 -8.10 -10.55
C VAL A 69 -8.35 -9.34 -11.00
N LEU A 70 -8.46 -10.35 -10.14
CA LEU A 70 -9.25 -11.55 -10.43
C LEU A 70 -10.72 -11.19 -10.70
N VAL A 71 -11.32 -10.37 -9.84
CA VAL A 71 -12.72 -9.92 -10.02
C VAL A 71 -12.86 -9.12 -11.32
N GLY A 72 -11.95 -8.19 -11.60
CA GLY A 72 -11.93 -7.42 -12.84
C GLY A 72 -11.85 -8.32 -14.07
N GLY A 73 -10.98 -9.32 -14.07
CA GLY A 73 -10.84 -10.29 -15.16
C GLY A 73 -12.12 -11.09 -15.38
N ILE A 74 -12.76 -11.59 -14.32
CA ILE A 74 -14.04 -12.32 -14.44
C ILE A 74 -15.12 -11.41 -15.03
N CYS A 75 -15.24 -10.16 -14.56
CA CYS A 75 -16.18 -9.20 -15.11
C CYS A 75 -15.91 -8.93 -16.61
N GLY A 76 -14.65 -8.81 -17.01
CA GLY A 76 -14.25 -8.62 -18.41
C GLY A 76 -14.62 -9.83 -19.28
N ALA A 77 -14.39 -11.05 -18.79
CA ALA A 77 -14.79 -12.27 -19.50
C ALA A 77 -16.31 -12.35 -19.67
N MET A 78 -17.07 -12.08 -18.62
CA MET A 78 -18.54 -12.08 -18.67
C MET A 78 -19.07 -11.00 -19.64
N PHE A 79 -18.46 -9.81 -19.60
CA PHE A 79 -18.80 -8.72 -20.50
C PHE A 79 -18.52 -9.09 -21.96
N GLY A 80 -17.30 -9.56 -22.28
CA GLY A 80 -16.90 -9.91 -23.64
C GLY A 80 -17.75 -11.04 -24.22
N PHE A 81 -17.96 -12.11 -23.45
CA PHE A 81 -18.79 -13.22 -23.90
C PHE A 81 -20.26 -12.81 -24.07
N GLY A 82 -20.83 -12.12 -23.07
CA GLY A 82 -22.22 -11.66 -23.11
C GLY A 82 -22.51 -10.67 -24.22
N LEU A 83 -21.56 -9.76 -24.51
CA LEU A 83 -21.67 -8.80 -25.60
C LEU A 83 -21.73 -9.52 -26.95
N LEU A 84 -20.84 -10.49 -27.18
CA LEU A 84 -20.83 -11.25 -28.45
C LEU A 84 -22.06 -12.10 -28.62
N GLU A 85 -22.51 -12.79 -27.59
CA GLU A 85 -23.77 -13.54 -27.62
C GLU A 85 -24.96 -12.64 -27.91
N TRP A 86 -25.06 -11.50 -27.25
CA TRP A 86 -26.12 -10.53 -27.50
C TRP A 86 -26.11 -9.99 -28.92
N MET A 87 -24.91 -9.66 -29.44
CA MET A 87 -24.77 -9.12 -30.80
C MET A 87 -25.13 -10.15 -31.86
N THR A 88 -24.69 -11.40 -31.73
CA THR A 88 -24.83 -12.42 -32.80
C THR A 88 -26.15 -13.16 -32.73
N ALA A 89 -26.70 -13.38 -31.56
CA ALA A 89 -27.93 -14.15 -31.39
C ALA A 89 -29.20 -13.28 -31.27
N ILE A 90 -29.08 -12.04 -30.75
CA ILE A 90 -30.24 -11.20 -30.40
C ILE A 90 -30.31 -9.94 -31.26
N ALA A 91 -29.27 -9.09 -31.26
CA ALA A 91 -29.33 -7.77 -31.89
C ALA A 91 -29.21 -7.85 -33.39
N TYR A 92 -28.29 -8.68 -33.92
CA TYR A 92 -28.02 -8.83 -35.36
C TYR A 92 -27.88 -10.31 -35.73
N PRO A 93 -28.98 -11.08 -35.75
CA PRO A 93 -28.95 -12.51 -36.04
C PRO A 93 -28.73 -12.78 -37.54
N HIS A 94 -27.51 -12.58 -38.02
CA HIS A 94 -27.15 -12.84 -39.39
C HIS A 94 -26.61 -14.26 -39.57
N ASN A 95 -27.32 -15.06 -40.36
CA ASN A 95 -26.85 -16.39 -40.73
C ASN A 95 -25.95 -16.27 -41.97
N VAL A 96 -24.65 -16.44 -41.80
CA VAL A 96 -23.65 -16.43 -42.88
C VAL A 96 -23.12 -17.85 -43.05
N GLY A 97 -23.36 -18.42 -44.25
CA GLY A 97 -22.84 -19.75 -44.61
C GLY A 97 -23.32 -20.92 -43.74
N GLY A 98 -24.52 -20.81 -43.16
CA GLY A 98 -25.06 -21.86 -42.29
C GLY A 98 -24.47 -21.94 -40.88
N ARG A 99 -23.68 -20.93 -40.46
CA ARG A 99 -23.09 -20.86 -39.14
C ARG A 99 -24.19 -20.69 -38.04
N PRO A 100 -24.17 -21.46 -36.99
CA PRO A 100 -25.08 -21.25 -35.86
C PRO A 100 -24.98 -19.85 -35.27
N LEU A 101 -26.10 -19.21 -34.92
CA LEU A 101 -26.10 -17.87 -34.31
C LEU A 101 -25.30 -17.83 -33.02
N ASN A 102 -25.47 -18.83 -32.16
CA ASN A 102 -24.63 -19.02 -31.01
C ASN A 102 -23.38 -19.85 -31.38
N SER A 103 -22.32 -19.16 -31.79
CA SER A 103 -21.03 -19.77 -32.13
C SER A 103 -20.01 -19.53 -31.04
N TRP A 104 -20.32 -19.93 -29.80
CA TRP A 104 -19.51 -19.68 -28.61
C TRP A 104 -18.00 -20.00 -28.75
N PRO A 105 -17.53 -21.01 -29.50
CA PRO A 105 -16.10 -21.25 -29.67
C PRO A 105 -15.38 -20.06 -30.38
N ALA A 106 -16.08 -19.35 -31.23
CA ALA A 106 -15.53 -18.17 -31.91
C ALA A 106 -15.48 -16.92 -30.99
N TYR A 107 -16.17 -16.95 -29.86
CA TYR A 107 -16.15 -15.83 -28.89
C TYR A 107 -14.93 -15.89 -27.97
N ILE A 108 -14.28 -17.06 -27.84
CA ILE A 108 -13.18 -17.28 -26.89
C ILE A 108 -12.06 -16.27 -27.04
N PRO A 109 -11.51 -15.97 -28.25
CA PRO A 109 -10.42 -15.01 -28.40
C PRO A 109 -10.78 -13.61 -27.86
N ILE A 110 -11.94 -13.10 -28.24
CA ILE A 110 -12.39 -11.74 -27.84
C ILE A 110 -12.75 -11.71 -26.35
N THR A 111 -13.36 -12.79 -25.83
CA THR A 111 -13.62 -12.94 -24.39
C THR A 111 -12.33 -12.87 -23.60
N PHE A 112 -11.27 -13.54 -24.07
CA PHE A 112 -9.94 -13.51 -23.45
C PHE A 112 -9.31 -12.11 -23.51
N GLU A 113 -9.42 -11.41 -24.63
CA GLU A 113 -8.95 -10.02 -24.76
C GLU A 113 -9.67 -9.08 -23.78
N CYS A 114 -11.00 -9.16 -23.71
CA CYS A 114 -11.78 -8.40 -22.74
C CYS A 114 -11.39 -8.73 -21.29
N MET A 115 -11.19 -10.01 -21.00
CA MET A 115 -10.72 -10.44 -19.67
C MET A 115 -9.39 -9.78 -19.29
N ILE A 116 -8.40 -9.80 -20.19
CA ILE A 116 -7.08 -9.19 -19.94
C ILE A 116 -7.19 -7.68 -19.81
N LEU A 117 -7.97 -7.04 -20.69
CA LEU A 117 -8.16 -5.58 -20.65
C LEU A 117 -8.74 -5.14 -19.30
N PHE A 118 -9.82 -5.77 -18.85
CA PHE A 118 -10.44 -5.41 -17.57
C PHE A 118 -9.54 -5.76 -16.39
N ALA A 119 -8.83 -6.87 -16.43
CA ALA A 119 -7.86 -7.24 -15.40
C ALA A 119 -6.74 -6.20 -15.28
N SER A 120 -6.15 -5.77 -16.40
CA SER A 120 -5.05 -4.80 -16.41
C SER A 120 -5.52 -3.41 -15.95
N LEU A 121 -6.68 -2.93 -16.39
CA LEU A 121 -7.25 -1.67 -15.91
C LEU A 121 -7.56 -1.73 -14.41
N THR A 122 -8.12 -2.85 -13.95
CA THR A 122 -8.39 -3.06 -12.52
C THR A 122 -7.10 -3.12 -11.70
N ALA A 123 -6.03 -3.72 -12.24
CA ALA A 123 -4.72 -3.73 -11.58
C ALA A 123 -4.19 -2.31 -11.39
N LEU A 124 -4.20 -1.50 -12.44
CA LEU A 124 -3.75 -0.11 -12.38
C LEU A 124 -4.58 0.70 -11.38
N VAL A 125 -5.90 0.70 -11.53
CA VAL A 125 -6.80 1.50 -10.69
C VAL A 125 -6.74 1.05 -9.23
N SER A 126 -6.77 -0.25 -8.96
CA SER A 126 -6.73 -0.76 -7.59
C SER A 126 -5.39 -0.48 -6.91
N MET A 127 -4.27 -0.57 -7.65
CA MET A 127 -2.95 -0.23 -7.12
C MET A 127 -2.87 1.25 -6.73
N LEU A 128 -3.30 2.15 -7.61
CA LEU A 128 -3.31 3.59 -7.33
C LEU A 128 -4.23 3.93 -6.16
N ALA A 129 -5.45 3.39 -6.15
CA ALA A 129 -6.45 3.66 -5.12
C ALA A 129 -6.03 3.12 -3.74
N MET A 130 -5.48 1.90 -3.69
CA MET A 130 -5.05 1.29 -2.41
C MET A 130 -3.81 1.95 -1.82
N ASN A 131 -2.96 2.54 -2.66
CA ASN A 131 -1.79 3.30 -2.23
C ASN A 131 -2.10 4.80 -1.99
N GLY A 132 -3.36 5.23 -2.22
CA GLY A 132 -3.77 6.63 -2.04
C GLY A 132 -3.09 7.60 -3.01
N LEU A 133 -2.69 7.10 -4.19
CA LEU A 133 -2.05 7.92 -5.22
C LEU A 133 -3.10 8.64 -6.10
N PRO A 134 -2.83 9.87 -6.57
CA PRO A 134 -1.58 10.63 -6.46
C PRO A 134 -1.39 11.28 -5.07
N LYS A 135 -0.20 11.13 -4.49
CA LYS A 135 0.18 11.76 -3.22
C LYS A 135 1.46 12.57 -3.46
N PRO A 136 1.33 13.87 -3.78
CA PRO A 136 2.47 14.69 -4.20
C PRO A 136 3.46 15.00 -3.08
N TYR A 137 3.06 14.83 -1.83
CA TYR A 137 3.88 15.11 -0.67
C TYR A 137 3.62 14.08 0.45
N HIS A 138 4.67 13.72 1.18
CA HIS A 138 4.59 12.88 2.39
C HIS A 138 5.42 13.51 3.52
N PRO A 139 4.89 13.62 4.75
CA PRO A 139 5.59 14.29 5.86
C PRO A 139 6.95 13.73 6.24
N VAL A 140 7.23 12.46 5.95
CA VAL A 140 8.55 11.85 6.23
C VAL A 140 9.71 12.59 5.55
N PHE A 141 9.45 13.29 4.44
CA PHE A 141 10.46 14.11 3.75
C PHE A 141 10.83 15.40 4.50
N ASN A 142 10.10 15.75 5.57
CA ASN A 142 10.48 16.84 6.46
C ASN A 142 11.67 16.52 7.36
N VAL A 143 12.05 15.24 7.45
CA VAL A 143 13.22 14.80 8.23
C VAL A 143 14.43 14.73 7.30
N PRO A 144 15.46 15.61 7.46
CA PRO A 144 16.61 15.65 6.55
C PRO A 144 17.36 14.31 6.45
N ALA A 145 17.43 13.55 7.54
CA ALA A 145 18.08 12.23 7.55
C ALA A 145 17.39 11.24 6.60
N PHE A 146 16.10 11.43 6.30
CA PHE A 146 15.32 10.55 5.43
C PHE A 146 15.79 10.54 3.96
N ASP A 147 16.55 11.54 3.51
CA ASP A 147 17.15 11.53 2.19
C ASP A 147 18.02 10.29 1.94
N ARG A 148 18.53 9.68 3.01
CA ARG A 148 19.33 8.45 2.96
C ARG A 148 18.51 7.17 2.87
N ALA A 149 17.19 7.24 2.95
CA ALA A 149 16.31 6.07 2.86
C ALA A 149 16.39 5.34 1.50
N SER A 150 16.81 6.05 0.44
CA SER A 150 17.02 5.48 -0.89
C SER A 150 18.49 5.15 -1.19
N VAL A 151 19.40 5.38 -0.24
CA VAL A 151 20.85 5.23 -0.44
C VAL A 151 21.39 4.08 0.40
N ASP A 152 21.39 4.22 1.71
CA ASP A 152 22.15 3.32 2.59
C ASP A 152 21.56 3.18 4.01
N LYS A 153 20.44 3.83 4.33
CA LYS A 153 19.85 3.81 5.66
C LYS A 153 18.45 3.18 5.67
N PHE A 154 18.10 2.67 6.83
CA PHE A 154 16.85 2.00 7.10
C PHE A 154 16.06 2.79 8.12
N PHE A 155 14.76 2.96 7.88
CA PHE A 155 13.93 3.79 8.76
C PHE A 155 12.67 3.07 9.19
N LEU A 156 12.31 3.23 10.46
CA LEU A 156 11.01 2.85 11.01
C LEU A 156 10.28 4.13 11.43
N CYS A 157 9.09 4.35 10.92
CA CYS A 157 8.21 5.45 11.31
C CYS A 157 6.98 4.90 12.02
N ILE A 158 6.69 5.40 13.21
CA ILE A 158 5.43 5.14 13.93
C ILE A 158 4.57 6.38 13.80
N GLU A 159 3.38 6.23 13.19
CA GLU A 159 2.47 7.34 12.94
C GLU A 159 1.79 7.84 14.22
N SER A 160 1.53 9.14 14.30
CA SER A 160 0.76 9.75 15.38
C SER A 160 -0.70 9.29 15.42
N SER A 161 -1.19 8.72 14.32
CA SER A 161 -2.52 8.14 14.20
C SER A 161 -2.67 6.79 14.93
N ASP A 162 -1.58 6.21 15.44
CA ASP A 162 -1.61 4.98 16.23
C ASP A 162 -2.24 5.26 17.62
N PRO A 163 -3.18 4.43 18.10
CA PRO A 163 -3.83 4.63 19.39
C PRO A 163 -2.88 4.64 20.60
N LYS A 164 -1.70 4.02 20.47
CA LYS A 164 -0.67 3.97 21.51
C LYS A 164 0.38 5.07 21.39
N PHE A 165 0.31 5.87 20.34
CA PHE A 165 1.30 6.91 20.10
C PHE A 165 1.27 7.96 21.20
N ARG A 166 2.39 8.16 21.86
CA ARG A 166 2.70 9.28 22.72
C ARG A 166 4.11 9.75 22.41
N VAL A 167 4.27 11.01 22.11
CA VAL A 167 5.54 11.55 21.58
C VAL A 167 6.73 11.10 22.42
N GLU A 168 6.72 11.39 23.71
CA GLU A 168 7.83 11.09 24.61
C GLU A 168 8.08 9.58 24.78
N ASP A 169 7.01 8.83 25.03
CA ASP A 169 7.08 7.37 25.24
C ASP A 169 7.53 6.66 23.95
N THR A 170 7.04 7.11 22.80
CA THR A 170 7.38 6.51 21.50
C THR A 170 8.83 6.82 21.12
N LEU A 171 9.29 8.05 21.34
CA LEU A 171 10.70 8.40 21.12
C LEU A 171 11.64 7.61 22.02
N GLN A 172 11.28 7.43 23.31
CA GLN A 172 12.08 6.64 24.22
C GLN A 172 12.09 5.17 23.80
N PHE A 173 10.92 4.61 23.46
CA PHE A 173 10.81 3.25 22.93
C PHE A 173 11.70 3.04 21.70
N LEU A 174 11.68 3.96 20.72
CA LEU A 174 12.51 3.87 19.53
C LEU A 174 14.01 3.93 19.86
N ARG A 175 14.44 4.75 20.82
CA ARG A 175 15.83 4.76 21.31
C ARG A 175 16.23 3.42 21.92
N ASP A 176 15.33 2.81 22.69
CA ASP A 176 15.58 1.52 23.36
C ASP A 176 15.64 0.35 22.36
N THR A 177 15.19 0.52 21.12
CA THR A 177 15.36 -0.48 20.05
C THR A 177 16.76 -0.53 19.47
N GLY A 178 17.65 0.39 19.85
CA GLY A 178 19.01 0.48 19.33
C GLY A 178 19.14 1.37 18.09
N ALA A 179 18.17 2.25 17.86
CA ALA A 179 18.22 3.21 16.78
C ALA A 179 19.44 4.14 16.90
N LYS A 180 20.08 4.44 15.78
CA LYS A 180 21.20 5.37 15.72
C LYS A 180 20.76 6.80 15.99
N GLU A 181 19.66 7.19 15.38
CA GLU A 181 19.04 8.50 15.56
C GLU A 181 17.52 8.36 15.61
N VAL A 182 16.88 9.18 16.44
CA VAL A 182 15.41 9.22 16.57
C VAL A 182 14.95 10.66 16.46
N SER A 183 14.03 10.92 15.54
CA SER A 183 13.52 12.25 15.24
C SER A 183 11.99 12.28 15.24
N VAL A 184 11.44 13.45 15.54
CA VAL A 184 10.01 13.73 15.34
C VAL A 184 9.79 14.09 13.89
N VAL A 185 8.74 13.54 13.28
CA VAL A 185 8.31 13.84 11.92
C VAL A 185 7.22 14.91 11.99
N PRO A 186 7.49 16.16 11.61
CA PRO A 186 6.46 17.20 11.50
C PRO A 186 5.50 16.88 10.34
N ALA A 187 4.22 17.28 10.49
CA ALA A 187 3.20 17.04 9.46
C ALA A 187 3.28 18.02 8.28
#